data_2dccaf09f4e4a2536457e0da5502c93d
#
_entry.id   2dccaf09f4e4a2536457e0da5502c93d
#
_cell.length_a   1.000
_cell.length_b   1.000
_cell.length_c   1.000
_cell.angle_alpha   90.00
_cell.angle_beta   90.00
_cell.angle_gamma   90.00
#
_symmetry.space_group_name_H-M   'P 1'
#
loop_
_entity.id
_entity.type
_entity.pdbx_description
1 polymer ?
#
loop_
_entity_poly.entity_id
_entity_poly.type
_entity_poly.pdbx_seq_one_letter_code
_entity_poly.pdbx_strand_id
1 'polypeptide(L)'
;ASDVYKRQIFFLSAVLMLLILGALNAMFPSPLHEMVQAALEQMQKNFMHTVSAGKTNFSFYELNRGQAILLFLVAFVVVLVILTPYVLGAVCFAKITIKEFRQIQREREEEQKEFDRKRNLMLSDIAHDLRTPMTTVNGYAKALADGMVVEPEKQLEYLQAIQNKSARMNDLIHLLFEYVKLDSEGFSLDRKETDLSELLRENAALIYADFEDAGMEFEIDIPEEVVSVSVDSIQFSRVITNLLNNAMKHNESGTHIKIGMYRKNGYIYILVADSGRRIPGELAEHLFEPFTKGDVSRKSGSGSGLGLSIAKKIIEMHGFQMDFIQQLDEKKIPQIAGYTKEFVIQIADDSYDSSLTA
;
A
#
# COMPACT_ATOMS: atom_id res chain seq x y z
N ALA A 1 8.17 1.90 -20.01
CA ALA A 1 7.60 0.99 -21.03
C ALA A 1 6.72 1.73 -22.05
N SER A 2 5.82 2.62 -21.63
CA SER A 2 4.90 3.38 -22.51
C SER A 2 5.61 4.21 -23.60
N ASP A 3 6.71 4.89 -23.26
CA ASP A 3 7.41 5.77 -24.23
C ASP A 3 8.21 5.01 -25.29
N VAL A 4 8.66 3.80 -25.00
CA VAL A 4 9.36 2.94 -25.96
C VAL A 4 8.35 2.45 -27.02
N TYR A 5 7.15 2.05 -26.60
CA TYR A 5 6.06 1.64 -27.52
C TYR A 5 5.58 2.80 -28.41
N LYS A 6 5.50 4.03 -27.89
CA LYS A 6 5.12 5.22 -28.66
C LYS A 6 6.15 5.49 -29.77
N ARG A 7 7.43 5.40 -29.46
CA ARG A 7 8.52 5.57 -30.45
C ARG A 7 8.53 4.46 -31.50
N GLN A 8 8.27 3.20 -31.08
CA GLN A 8 8.16 2.08 -32.01
C GLN A 8 6.98 2.20 -32.97
N ILE A 9 5.80 2.64 -32.50
CA ILE A 9 4.62 2.87 -33.35
C ILE A 9 4.89 3.98 -34.35
N PHE A 10 5.53 5.09 -33.95
CA PHE A 10 5.89 6.18 -34.85
C PHE A 10 6.90 5.73 -35.91
N PHE A 11 7.91 4.96 -35.52
CA PHE A 11 8.89 4.40 -36.46
C PHE A 11 8.25 3.41 -37.43
N LEU A 12 7.38 2.52 -36.97
CA LEU A 12 6.66 1.55 -37.78
C LEU A 12 5.70 2.25 -38.78
N SER A 13 5.03 3.34 -38.37
CA SER A 13 4.17 4.13 -39.27
C SER A 13 4.99 4.85 -40.36
N ALA A 14 6.17 5.36 -40.02
CA ALA A 14 7.07 5.99 -41.00
C ALA A 14 7.63 4.98 -42.01
N VAL A 15 8.00 3.78 -41.55
CA VAL A 15 8.45 2.68 -42.44
C VAL A 15 7.32 2.20 -43.34
N LEU A 16 6.11 2.05 -42.80
CA LEU A 16 4.93 1.67 -43.56
C LEU A 16 4.61 2.71 -44.63
N MET A 17 4.72 3.99 -44.33
CA MET A 17 4.53 5.09 -45.28
C MET A 17 5.55 5.02 -46.43
N LEU A 18 6.82 4.76 -46.16
CA LEU A 18 7.86 4.59 -47.20
C LEU A 18 7.59 3.38 -48.07
N LEU A 19 7.12 2.26 -47.48
CA LEU A 19 6.79 1.05 -48.23
C LEU A 19 5.54 1.28 -49.13
N ILE A 20 4.56 2.02 -48.66
CA ILE A 20 3.35 2.35 -49.43
C ILE A 20 3.70 3.30 -50.57
N LEU A 21 4.56 4.32 -50.34
CA LEU A 21 5.05 5.21 -51.38
C LEU A 21 5.86 4.44 -52.44
N GLY A 22 6.69 3.51 -52.04
CA GLY A 22 7.46 2.63 -52.93
C GLY A 22 6.53 1.71 -53.76
N ALA A 23 5.50 1.12 -53.12
CA ALA A 23 4.52 0.26 -53.78
C ALA A 23 3.65 1.05 -54.77
N LEU A 24 3.23 2.28 -54.42
CA LEU A 24 2.52 3.18 -55.33
C LEU A 24 3.37 3.53 -56.57
N ASN A 25 4.64 3.84 -56.36
CA ASN A 25 5.56 4.11 -57.48
C ASN A 25 5.76 2.87 -58.38
N ALA A 26 5.67 1.66 -57.83
CA ALA A 26 5.78 0.41 -58.58
C ALA A 26 4.46 -0.04 -59.26
N MET A 27 3.32 0.35 -58.66
CA MET A 27 1.96 -0.06 -59.17
C MET A 27 1.44 0.82 -60.31
N PHE A 28 1.94 2.04 -60.47
CA PHE A 28 1.50 2.88 -61.58
C PHE A 28 2.23 2.47 -62.86
N PRO A 29 1.51 1.86 -63.84
CA PRO A 29 2.12 1.53 -65.10
C PRO A 29 2.56 2.81 -65.84
N SER A 30 3.63 2.70 -66.60
CA SER A 30 4.26 3.78 -67.36
C SER A 30 3.27 4.76 -68.06
N PRO A 31 2.11 4.34 -68.61
CA PRO A 31 1.20 5.27 -69.27
C PRO A 31 0.52 6.26 -68.29
N LEU A 32 0.31 5.86 -67.03
CA LEU A 32 -0.31 6.76 -66.03
C LEU A 32 0.68 7.79 -65.51
N HIS A 33 1.94 7.39 -65.37
CA HIS A 33 3.05 8.28 -65.00
C HIS A 33 3.27 9.34 -66.07
N GLU A 34 3.29 8.94 -67.38
CA GLU A 34 3.42 9.88 -68.51
C GLU A 34 2.24 10.86 -68.57
N MET A 35 0.99 10.39 -68.34
CA MET A 35 -0.22 11.26 -68.31
C MET A 35 -0.17 12.27 -67.16
N VAL A 36 0.31 11.87 -65.98
CA VAL A 36 0.46 12.76 -64.79
C VAL A 36 1.59 13.76 -65.04
N GLN A 37 2.73 13.33 -65.59
CA GLN A 37 3.81 14.24 -65.97
C GLN A 37 3.37 15.22 -67.04
N ALA A 38 2.72 14.78 -68.10
CA ALA A 38 2.21 15.66 -69.12
C ALA A 38 1.19 16.70 -68.59
N ALA A 39 0.35 16.30 -67.63
CA ALA A 39 -0.58 17.21 -66.97
C ALA A 39 0.15 18.23 -66.09
N LEU A 40 1.18 17.81 -65.35
CA LEU A 40 2.03 18.69 -64.49
C LEU A 40 2.84 19.66 -65.35
N GLU A 41 3.44 19.21 -66.46
CA GLU A 41 4.17 20.07 -67.41
C GLU A 41 3.25 21.12 -68.03
N GLN A 42 2.02 20.71 -68.38
CA GLN A 42 1.03 21.64 -68.93
C GLN A 42 0.61 22.68 -67.91
N MET A 43 0.42 22.28 -66.62
CA MET A 43 0.15 23.20 -65.54
C MET A 43 1.31 24.16 -65.33
N GLN A 44 2.57 23.66 -65.35
CA GLN A 44 3.78 24.49 -65.19
C GLN A 44 3.92 25.49 -66.33
N LYS A 45 3.69 25.07 -67.60
CA LYS A 45 3.68 25.98 -68.75
C LYS A 45 2.58 27.05 -68.63
N ASN A 46 1.41 26.68 -68.24
CA ASN A 46 0.28 27.61 -68.08
C ASN A 46 0.59 28.61 -66.92
N PHE A 47 1.15 28.13 -65.82
CA PHE A 47 1.60 28.96 -64.72
C PHE A 47 2.66 29.98 -65.15
N MET A 48 3.71 29.53 -65.84
CA MET A 48 4.77 30.40 -66.36
C MET A 48 4.25 31.41 -67.36
N HIS A 49 3.32 31.01 -68.23
CA HIS A 49 2.70 31.91 -69.20
C HIS A 49 1.83 32.96 -68.54
N THR A 50 1.09 32.58 -67.47
CA THR A 50 0.24 33.50 -66.68
C THR A 50 1.07 34.50 -65.92
N VAL A 51 2.17 34.05 -65.32
CA VAL A 51 3.13 34.90 -64.58
C VAL A 51 3.85 35.87 -65.51
N SER A 52 4.30 35.40 -66.69
CA SER A 52 5.00 36.26 -67.69
C SER A 52 4.06 37.27 -68.35
N ALA A 53 2.77 36.98 -68.39
CA ALA A 53 1.74 37.90 -68.94
C ALA A 53 1.20 38.91 -67.91
N GLY A 54 1.74 38.92 -66.66
CA GLY A 54 1.30 39.85 -65.59
C GLY A 54 -0.17 39.69 -65.15
N LYS A 55 -0.80 38.56 -65.48
CA LYS A 55 -2.17 38.25 -65.05
C LYS A 55 -2.17 37.56 -63.68
N THR A 56 -2.87 38.13 -62.73
CA THR A 56 -2.96 37.60 -61.35
C THR A 56 -3.96 36.48 -61.18
N ASN A 57 -4.78 36.17 -62.16
CA ASN A 57 -5.80 35.15 -62.09
C ASN A 57 -5.34 33.86 -62.77
N PHE A 58 -5.04 32.83 -61.99
CA PHE A 58 -4.78 31.49 -62.48
C PHE A 58 -6.09 30.83 -62.89
N SER A 59 -6.24 30.56 -64.17
CA SER A 59 -7.47 29.91 -64.67
C SER A 59 -7.15 28.41 -64.92
N PHE A 60 -7.81 27.54 -64.16
CA PHE A 60 -7.78 26.09 -64.34
C PHE A 60 -8.53 25.64 -65.64
N TYR A 61 -9.08 26.60 -66.42
CA TYR A 61 -9.96 26.30 -67.56
C TYR A 61 -9.20 25.75 -68.80
N GLU A 62 -7.85 25.73 -68.80
CA GLU A 62 -7.10 25.20 -69.96
C GLU A 62 -6.76 23.71 -69.83
N LEU A 63 -7.05 23.07 -68.73
CA LEU A 63 -6.95 21.62 -68.57
C LEU A 63 -8.18 20.93 -69.14
N ASN A 64 -7.95 19.91 -70.00
CA ASN A 64 -9.05 19.05 -70.45
C ASN A 64 -9.73 18.43 -69.21
N ARG A 65 -11.06 18.37 -69.19
CA ARG A 65 -11.86 17.83 -68.03
C ARG A 65 -11.35 16.49 -67.55
N GLY A 66 -10.86 15.60 -68.44
CA GLY A 66 -10.25 14.32 -68.06
C GLY A 66 -8.95 14.46 -67.28
N GLN A 67 -8.09 15.40 -67.68
CA GLN A 67 -6.80 15.68 -66.99
C GLN A 67 -7.00 16.31 -65.59
N ALA A 68 -7.97 17.19 -65.48
CA ALA A 68 -8.36 17.77 -64.17
C ALA A 68 -8.88 16.72 -63.22
N ILE A 69 -9.76 15.84 -63.66
CA ILE A 69 -10.31 14.73 -62.84
C ILE A 69 -9.17 13.77 -62.42
N LEU A 70 -8.24 13.44 -63.33
CA LEU A 70 -7.12 12.57 -63.04
C LEU A 70 -6.18 13.18 -61.95
N LEU A 71 -5.86 14.48 -62.07
CA LEU A 71 -5.07 15.19 -61.07
C LEU A 71 -5.74 15.22 -59.71
N PHE A 72 -7.05 15.48 -59.67
CA PHE A 72 -7.81 15.42 -58.41
C PHE A 72 -7.81 14.02 -57.80
N LEU A 73 -7.97 12.97 -58.59
CA LEU A 73 -7.91 11.57 -58.11
C LEU A 73 -6.54 11.22 -57.57
N VAL A 74 -5.48 11.59 -58.30
CA VAL A 74 -4.12 11.34 -57.82
C VAL A 74 -3.82 12.10 -56.52
N ALA A 75 -4.16 13.38 -56.46
CA ALA A 75 -4.01 14.18 -55.24
C ALA A 75 -4.80 13.58 -54.08
N PHE A 76 -6.03 13.14 -54.30
CA PHE A 76 -6.87 12.48 -53.28
C PHE A 76 -6.20 11.19 -52.75
N VAL A 77 -5.73 10.32 -53.68
CA VAL A 77 -5.02 9.09 -53.29
C VAL A 77 -3.74 9.39 -52.48
N VAL A 78 -2.96 10.38 -52.92
CA VAL A 78 -1.74 10.79 -52.17
C VAL A 78 -2.08 11.27 -50.76
N VAL A 79 -3.13 12.11 -50.62
CA VAL A 79 -3.60 12.57 -49.30
C VAL A 79 -4.06 11.38 -48.46
N LEU A 80 -4.79 10.44 -49.02
CA LEU A 80 -5.31 9.24 -48.33
C LEU A 80 -4.13 8.35 -47.84
N VAL A 81 -3.12 8.16 -48.69
CA VAL A 81 -1.91 7.40 -48.37
C VAL A 81 -1.13 8.06 -47.23
N ILE A 82 -0.98 9.40 -47.25
CA ILE A 82 -0.29 10.15 -46.20
C ILE A 82 -1.07 10.09 -44.89
N LEU A 83 -2.41 10.17 -44.92
CA LEU A 83 -3.24 10.17 -43.68
C LEU A 83 -3.40 8.78 -43.06
N THR A 84 -3.41 7.70 -43.87
CA THR A 84 -3.62 6.34 -43.39
C THR A 84 -2.70 5.93 -42.21
N PRO A 85 -1.35 6.11 -42.27
CA PRO A 85 -0.46 5.74 -41.17
C PRO A 85 -0.73 6.55 -39.90
N TYR A 86 -1.13 7.81 -40.02
CA TYR A 86 -1.47 8.65 -38.85
C TYR A 86 -2.77 8.18 -38.19
N VAL A 87 -3.78 7.83 -38.98
CA VAL A 87 -5.05 7.29 -38.46
C VAL A 87 -4.84 5.94 -37.81
N LEU A 88 -4.07 5.03 -38.45
CA LEU A 88 -3.73 3.74 -37.85
C LEU A 88 -2.91 3.90 -36.57
N GLY A 89 -1.94 4.79 -36.57
CA GLY A 89 -1.15 5.12 -35.38
C GLY A 89 -2.01 5.66 -34.24
N ALA A 90 -2.92 6.57 -34.53
CA ALA A 90 -3.85 7.13 -33.55
C ALA A 90 -4.80 6.05 -32.96
N VAL A 91 -5.34 5.17 -33.81
CA VAL A 91 -6.20 4.06 -33.38
C VAL A 91 -5.44 3.07 -32.51
N CYS A 92 -4.22 2.68 -32.91
CA CYS A 92 -3.36 1.80 -32.11
C CYS A 92 -3.00 2.46 -30.76
N PHE A 93 -2.63 3.72 -30.77
CA PHE A 93 -2.33 4.47 -29.55
C PHE A 93 -3.55 4.52 -28.62
N ALA A 94 -4.72 4.87 -29.14
CA ALA A 94 -5.96 4.91 -28.38
C ALA A 94 -6.28 3.54 -27.75
N LYS A 95 -6.14 2.44 -28.53
CA LYS A 95 -6.38 1.09 -28.02
C LYS A 95 -5.42 0.72 -26.86
N ILE A 96 -4.13 1.05 -26.99
CA ILE A 96 -3.13 0.78 -25.96
C ILE A 96 -3.45 1.58 -24.69
N THR A 97 -3.69 2.88 -24.83
CA THR A 97 -4.01 3.77 -23.71
C THR A 97 -5.29 3.34 -22.99
N ILE A 98 -6.34 2.97 -23.73
CA ILE A 98 -7.58 2.46 -23.14
C ILE A 98 -7.35 1.13 -22.43
N LYS A 99 -6.49 0.25 -22.95
CA LYS A 99 -6.16 -1.02 -22.29
C LYS A 99 -5.42 -0.79 -20.97
N GLU A 100 -4.37 0.05 -20.98
CA GLU A 100 -3.62 0.41 -19.77
C GLU A 100 -4.54 1.07 -18.72
N PHE A 101 -5.37 2.03 -19.14
CA PHE A 101 -6.32 2.69 -18.25
C PHE A 101 -7.33 1.69 -17.62
N ARG A 102 -7.87 0.76 -18.42
CA ARG A 102 -8.76 -0.28 -17.89
C ARG A 102 -8.07 -1.23 -16.94
N GLN A 103 -6.78 -1.52 -17.15
CA GLN A 103 -6.02 -2.36 -16.25
C GLN A 103 -5.84 -1.66 -14.88
N ILE A 104 -5.42 -0.40 -14.86
CA ILE A 104 -5.27 0.40 -13.65
C ILE A 104 -6.62 0.52 -12.90
N GLN A 105 -7.71 0.71 -13.62
CA GLN A 105 -9.05 0.77 -13.01
C GLN A 105 -9.44 -0.56 -12.35
N ARG A 106 -9.16 -1.69 -13.02
CA ARG A 106 -9.43 -3.02 -12.45
C ARG A 106 -8.60 -3.30 -11.21
N GLU A 107 -7.32 -2.98 -11.25
CA GLU A 107 -6.43 -3.12 -10.08
C GLU A 107 -6.95 -2.32 -8.89
N ARG A 108 -7.36 -1.07 -9.10
CA ARG A 108 -7.99 -0.25 -8.05
C ARG A 108 -9.32 -0.81 -7.54
N GLU A 109 -10.16 -1.31 -8.44
CA GLU A 109 -11.44 -1.93 -8.06
C GLU A 109 -11.22 -3.23 -7.26
N GLU A 110 -10.21 -4.02 -7.60
CA GLU A 110 -9.84 -5.25 -6.88
C GLU A 110 -9.28 -4.91 -5.49
N GLU A 111 -8.37 -3.94 -5.40
CA GLU A 111 -7.85 -3.44 -4.13
C GLU A 111 -8.97 -2.91 -3.23
N GLN A 112 -9.91 -2.15 -3.78
CA GLN A 112 -11.03 -1.61 -3.02
C GLN A 112 -11.99 -2.70 -2.56
N LYS A 113 -12.27 -3.70 -3.39
CA LYS A 113 -13.09 -4.87 -3.00
C LYS A 113 -12.42 -5.70 -1.91
N GLU A 114 -11.10 -5.89 -2.01
CA GLU A 114 -10.34 -6.60 -0.98
C GLU A 114 -10.35 -5.83 0.34
N PHE A 115 -10.16 -4.51 0.29
CA PHE A 115 -10.28 -3.63 1.44
C PHE A 115 -11.67 -3.70 2.10
N ASP A 116 -12.73 -3.58 1.30
CA ASP A 116 -14.12 -3.68 1.79
C ASP A 116 -14.42 -5.07 2.39
N ARG A 117 -13.89 -6.13 1.78
CA ARG A 117 -14.01 -7.48 2.30
C ARG A 117 -13.31 -7.63 3.66
N LYS A 118 -12.07 -7.16 3.77
CA LYS A 118 -11.30 -7.18 5.03
C LYS A 118 -12.04 -6.41 6.12
N ARG A 119 -12.56 -5.22 5.79
CA ARG A 119 -13.36 -4.40 6.71
C ARG A 119 -14.65 -5.10 7.17
N ASN A 120 -15.37 -5.75 6.26
CA ASN A 120 -16.60 -6.46 6.60
C ASN A 120 -16.35 -7.70 7.46
N LEU A 121 -15.28 -8.46 7.20
CA LEU A 121 -14.85 -9.57 8.05
C LEU A 121 -14.52 -9.07 9.45
N MET A 122 -13.75 -8.00 9.54
CA MET A 122 -13.39 -7.34 10.78
C MET A 122 -14.64 -6.95 11.61
N LEU A 123 -15.61 -6.28 10.98
CA LEU A 123 -16.86 -5.90 11.66
C LEU A 123 -17.65 -7.13 12.15
N SER A 124 -17.64 -8.22 11.39
CA SER A 124 -18.26 -9.49 11.78
C SER A 124 -17.60 -10.10 13.02
N ASP A 125 -16.26 -10.11 13.04
CA ASP A 125 -15.48 -10.66 14.16
C ASP A 125 -15.68 -9.83 15.44
N ILE A 126 -15.73 -8.49 15.33
CA ILE A 126 -16.05 -7.61 16.45
C ILE A 126 -17.46 -7.89 16.99
N ALA A 127 -18.44 -7.98 16.10
CA ALA A 127 -19.82 -8.26 16.50
C ALA A 127 -19.93 -9.60 17.24
N HIS A 128 -19.15 -10.61 16.80
CA HIS A 128 -19.05 -11.91 17.48
C HIS A 128 -18.40 -11.76 18.85
N ASP A 129 -17.25 -11.07 18.94
CA ASP A 129 -16.50 -10.90 20.18
C ASP A 129 -17.21 -10.02 21.23
N LEU A 130 -18.08 -9.12 20.79
CA LEU A 130 -18.96 -8.34 21.68
C LEU A 130 -20.19 -9.15 22.12
N ARG A 131 -20.74 -10.01 21.26
CA ARG A 131 -21.94 -10.80 21.59
C ARG A 131 -21.73 -11.75 22.77
N THR A 132 -20.56 -12.40 22.81
CA THR A 132 -20.22 -13.37 23.85
C THR A 132 -20.27 -12.77 25.29
N PRO A 133 -19.51 -11.70 25.61
CA PRO A 133 -19.55 -11.06 26.91
C PRO A 133 -20.93 -10.46 27.21
N MET A 134 -21.62 -9.89 26.22
CA MET A 134 -22.95 -9.32 26.38
C MET A 134 -23.98 -10.39 26.78
N THR A 135 -23.92 -11.57 26.19
CA THR A 135 -24.79 -12.70 26.58
C THR A 135 -24.54 -13.12 28.02
N THR A 136 -23.28 -13.17 28.47
CA THR A 136 -22.90 -13.48 29.84
C THR A 136 -23.39 -12.41 30.83
N VAL A 137 -23.19 -11.12 30.51
CA VAL A 137 -23.67 -10.00 31.33
C VAL A 137 -25.21 -10.08 31.50
N ASN A 138 -25.93 -10.27 30.38
CA ASN A 138 -27.40 -10.40 30.43
C ASN A 138 -27.84 -11.62 31.24
N GLY A 139 -27.14 -12.76 31.10
CA GLY A 139 -27.46 -13.98 31.87
C GLY A 139 -27.28 -13.79 33.37
N TYR A 140 -26.17 -13.22 33.80
CA TYR A 140 -25.89 -12.94 35.20
C TYR A 140 -26.82 -11.88 35.79
N ALA A 141 -27.06 -10.78 35.05
CA ALA A 141 -27.97 -9.73 35.46
C ALA A 141 -29.41 -10.27 35.64
N LYS A 142 -29.88 -11.12 34.71
CA LYS A 142 -31.18 -11.74 34.79
C LYS A 142 -31.29 -12.71 35.99
N ALA A 143 -30.28 -13.57 36.22
CA ALA A 143 -30.25 -14.48 37.35
C ALA A 143 -30.31 -13.74 38.70
N LEU A 144 -29.61 -12.59 38.81
CA LEU A 144 -29.69 -11.72 39.97
C LEU A 144 -31.07 -11.06 40.13
N ALA A 145 -31.64 -10.53 39.03
CA ALA A 145 -32.95 -9.87 39.03
C ALA A 145 -34.11 -10.83 39.36
N ASP A 146 -34.05 -12.06 38.85
CA ASP A 146 -35.05 -13.10 39.08
C ASP A 146 -34.91 -13.75 40.48
N GLY A 147 -33.92 -13.31 41.29
CA GLY A 147 -33.70 -13.87 42.65
C GLY A 147 -33.17 -15.31 42.64
N MET A 148 -32.66 -15.79 41.53
CA MET A 148 -32.14 -17.16 41.40
C MET A 148 -30.83 -17.38 42.18
N VAL A 149 -30.11 -16.32 42.51
CA VAL A 149 -28.87 -16.35 43.27
C VAL A 149 -29.14 -15.80 44.66
N VAL A 150 -29.27 -16.67 45.65
CA VAL A 150 -29.63 -16.30 47.03
C VAL A 150 -28.41 -16.02 47.89
N GLU A 151 -27.27 -16.70 47.61
CA GLU A 151 -26.06 -16.62 48.40
C GLU A 151 -25.35 -15.29 48.14
N PRO A 152 -25.06 -14.48 49.18
CA PRO A 152 -24.43 -13.15 48.99
C PRO A 152 -23.07 -13.22 48.31
N GLU A 153 -22.30 -14.25 48.56
CA GLU A 153 -20.97 -14.46 47.93
C GLU A 153 -21.08 -14.66 46.41
N LYS A 154 -22.08 -15.47 45.98
CA LYS A 154 -22.34 -15.67 44.53
C LYS A 154 -22.95 -14.44 43.87
N GLN A 155 -23.75 -13.65 44.60
CA GLN A 155 -24.23 -12.37 44.08
C GLN A 155 -23.05 -11.42 43.77
N LEU A 156 -22.10 -11.36 44.70
CA LEU A 156 -20.89 -10.54 44.52
C LEU A 156 -20.04 -11.06 43.35
N GLU A 157 -19.86 -12.36 43.23
CA GLU A 157 -19.17 -12.99 42.10
C GLU A 157 -19.83 -12.63 40.75
N TYR A 158 -21.17 -12.71 40.66
CA TYR A 158 -21.89 -12.33 39.43
C TYR A 158 -21.76 -10.84 39.12
N LEU A 159 -21.82 -9.96 40.10
CA LEU A 159 -21.63 -8.53 39.95
C LEU A 159 -20.20 -8.22 39.45
N GLN A 160 -19.20 -8.85 40.04
CA GLN A 160 -17.80 -8.73 39.59
C GLN A 160 -17.61 -9.24 38.16
N ALA A 161 -18.25 -10.36 37.82
CA ALA A 161 -18.20 -10.90 36.46
C ALA A 161 -18.83 -9.96 35.44
N ILE A 162 -19.98 -9.34 35.79
CA ILE A 162 -20.67 -8.32 34.98
C ILE A 162 -19.72 -7.12 34.76
N GLN A 163 -19.13 -6.60 35.86
CA GLN A 163 -18.21 -5.45 35.79
C GLN A 163 -17.00 -5.76 34.89
N ASN A 164 -16.33 -6.89 35.08
CA ASN A 164 -15.16 -7.30 34.31
C ASN A 164 -15.52 -7.49 32.83
N LYS A 165 -16.69 -8.09 32.52
CA LYS A 165 -17.11 -8.27 31.11
C LYS A 165 -17.51 -6.95 30.45
N SER A 166 -18.11 -6.03 31.21
CA SER A 166 -18.46 -4.69 30.72
C SER A 166 -17.21 -3.84 30.43
N ALA A 167 -16.21 -3.85 31.33
CA ALA A 167 -14.94 -3.19 31.13
C ALA A 167 -14.26 -3.71 29.85
N ARG A 168 -14.22 -5.03 29.69
CA ARG A 168 -13.64 -5.65 28.49
C ARG A 168 -14.36 -5.26 27.18
N MET A 169 -15.70 -5.16 27.18
CA MET A 169 -16.44 -4.67 26.00
C MET A 169 -16.06 -3.24 25.67
N ASN A 170 -15.90 -2.40 26.69
CA ASN A 170 -15.46 -1.01 26.50
C ASN A 170 -14.08 -0.94 25.89
N ASP A 171 -13.12 -1.75 26.35
CA ASP A 171 -11.77 -1.83 25.76
C ASP A 171 -11.79 -2.24 24.29
N LEU A 172 -12.63 -3.24 23.94
CA LEU A 172 -12.80 -3.66 22.55
C LEU A 172 -13.35 -2.54 21.66
N ILE A 173 -14.34 -1.80 22.16
CA ILE A 173 -14.94 -0.67 21.45
C ILE A 173 -13.89 0.44 21.27
N HIS A 174 -13.09 0.76 22.28
CA HIS A 174 -12.03 1.74 22.17
C HIS A 174 -10.98 1.34 21.12
N LEU A 175 -10.51 0.10 21.14
CA LEU A 175 -9.56 -0.41 20.16
C LEU A 175 -10.12 -0.37 18.74
N LEU A 176 -11.42 -0.65 18.56
CA LEU A 176 -12.09 -0.52 17.28
C LEU A 176 -12.09 0.92 16.77
N PHE A 177 -12.52 1.88 17.62
CA PHE A 177 -12.55 3.29 17.25
C PHE A 177 -11.17 3.79 16.84
N GLU A 178 -10.14 3.35 17.53
CA GLU A 178 -8.76 3.72 17.26
C GLU A 178 -8.27 3.12 15.94
N TYR A 179 -8.57 1.86 15.67
CA TYR A 179 -8.25 1.24 14.39
C TYR A 179 -8.91 1.99 13.23
N VAL A 180 -10.22 2.28 13.35
CA VAL A 180 -10.98 3.02 12.33
C VAL A 180 -10.44 4.45 12.16
N LYS A 181 -10.05 5.11 13.26
CA LYS A 181 -9.44 6.44 13.21
C LYS A 181 -8.13 6.44 12.44
N LEU A 182 -7.25 5.49 12.71
CA LEU A 182 -5.96 5.33 12.00
C LEU A 182 -6.14 5.00 10.51
N ASP A 183 -7.27 4.41 10.14
CA ASP A 183 -7.59 4.03 8.75
C ASP A 183 -8.38 5.11 8.00
N SER A 184 -8.76 6.20 8.66
CA SER A 184 -9.52 7.29 8.05
C SER A 184 -8.63 8.18 7.18
N GLU A 185 -9.13 8.60 6.00
CA GLU A 185 -8.42 9.47 5.04
C GLU A 185 -7.96 10.83 5.61
N GLY A 186 -8.43 11.22 6.78
CA GLY A 186 -8.10 12.50 7.43
C GLY A 186 -7.12 12.40 8.59
N PHE A 187 -6.69 11.20 8.98
CA PHE A 187 -5.78 11.04 10.11
C PHE A 187 -4.33 11.30 9.68
N SER A 188 -3.66 12.19 10.39
CA SER A 188 -2.23 12.48 10.24
C SER A 188 -1.52 12.42 11.58
N LEU A 189 -0.27 11.92 11.59
CA LEU A 189 0.58 11.91 12.77
C LEU A 189 1.07 13.32 13.11
N ASP A 190 1.07 13.68 14.39
CA ASP A 190 1.70 14.91 14.91
C ASP A 190 3.17 14.62 15.25
N ARG A 191 4.01 14.53 14.21
CA ARG A 191 5.42 14.20 14.36
C ARG A 191 6.22 15.37 14.90
N LYS A 192 7.05 15.11 15.91
CA LYS A 192 7.99 16.04 16.51
C LYS A 192 9.31 15.34 16.79
N GLU A 193 10.40 16.12 16.79
CA GLU A 193 11.68 15.63 17.24
C GLU A 193 11.56 15.18 18.70
N THR A 194 11.78 13.89 18.94
CA THR A 194 11.55 13.23 20.21
C THR A 194 12.77 12.38 20.56
N ASP A 195 13.22 12.44 21.81
CA ASP A 195 14.22 11.52 22.32
C ASP A 195 13.62 10.14 22.53
N LEU A 196 13.94 9.21 21.61
CA LEU A 196 13.48 7.82 21.69
C LEU A 196 14.01 7.09 22.93
N SER A 197 15.24 7.38 23.37
CA SER A 197 15.83 6.75 24.57
C SER A 197 14.98 7.05 25.79
N GLU A 198 14.59 8.31 25.97
CA GLU A 198 13.74 8.73 27.09
C GLU A 198 12.32 8.18 26.96
N LEU A 199 11.73 8.30 25.79
CA LEU A 199 10.37 7.77 25.54
C LEU A 199 10.26 6.26 25.83
N LEU A 200 11.26 5.48 25.44
CA LEU A 200 11.27 4.04 25.72
C LEU A 200 11.44 3.75 27.20
N ARG A 201 12.33 4.50 27.91
CA ARG A 201 12.51 4.36 29.37
C ARG A 201 11.25 4.72 30.14
N GLU A 202 10.56 5.81 29.77
CA GLU A 202 9.29 6.20 30.38
C GLU A 202 8.25 5.09 30.24
N ASN A 203 8.07 4.53 29.01
CA ASN A 203 7.12 3.45 28.78
C ASN A 203 7.49 2.16 29.53
N ALA A 204 8.78 1.82 29.63
CA ALA A 204 9.26 0.67 30.37
C ALA A 204 9.02 0.85 31.88
N ALA A 205 9.28 2.03 32.43
CA ALA A 205 9.07 2.35 33.84
C ALA A 205 7.58 2.25 34.25
N LEU A 206 6.66 2.68 33.37
CA LEU A 206 5.22 2.62 33.64
C LEU A 206 4.70 1.19 33.83
N ILE A 207 5.30 0.19 33.17
CA ILE A 207 4.82 -1.20 33.20
C ILE A 207 5.72 -2.12 34.04
N TYR A 208 6.79 -1.58 34.60
CA TYR A 208 7.79 -2.37 35.33
C TYR A 208 7.17 -3.16 36.52
N ALA A 209 6.37 -2.48 37.33
CA ALA A 209 5.71 -3.10 38.47
C ALA A 209 4.73 -4.22 38.06
N ASP A 210 4.04 -4.06 36.92
CA ASP A 210 3.12 -5.07 36.41
C ASP A 210 3.84 -6.37 36.00
N PHE A 211 5.09 -6.26 35.47
CA PHE A 211 5.93 -7.43 35.18
C PHE A 211 6.40 -8.12 36.44
N GLU A 212 6.80 -7.35 37.49
CA GLU A 212 7.19 -7.91 38.80
C GLU A 212 5.98 -8.65 39.43
N ASP A 213 4.81 -8.03 39.43
CA ASP A 213 3.57 -8.64 39.96
C ASP A 213 3.17 -9.92 39.18
N ALA A 214 3.44 -9.97 37.87
CA ALA A 214 3.26 -11.15 37.04
C ALA A 214 4.36 -12.23 37.28
N GLY A 215 5.38 -11.94 38.06
CA GLY A 215 6.50 -12.84 38.31
C GLY A 215 7.39 -13.06 37.08
N MET A 216 7.54 -12.05 36.26
CA MET A 216 8.39 -12.03 35.05
C MET A 216 9.65 -11.20 35.30
N GLU A 217 10.76 -11.58 34.68
CA GLU A 217 11.98 -10.79 34.71
C GLU A 217 11.99 -9.80 33.55
N PHE A 218 12.05 -8.49 33.86
CA PHE A 218 12.03 -7.45 32.85
C PHE A 218 13.38 -6.73 32.77
N GLU A 219 14.06 -6.88 31.63
CA GLU A 219 15.36 -6.26 31.33
C GLU A 219 15.16 -5.03 30.42
N ILE A 220 15.84 -3.93 30.76
CA ILE A 220 15.81 -2.67 29.99
C ILE A 220 17.23 -2.37 29.52
N ASP A 221 17.45 -2.46 28.20
CA ASP A 221 18.75 -2.25 27.54
C ASP A 221 18.63 -1.10 26.51
N ILE A 222 18.56 0.11 27.06
CA ILE A 222 18.37 1.33 26.30
C ILE A 222 19.57 2.25 26.55
N PRO A 223 20.25 2.75 25.49
CA PRO A 223 21.42 3.62 25.66
C PRO A 223 21.03 4.91 26.38
N GLU A 224 21.99 5.45 27.16
CA GLU A 224 21.81 6.72 27.88
C GLU A 224 21.86 7.95 26.97
N GLU A 225 22.47 7.79 25.81
CA GLU A 225 22.56 8.88 24.82
C GLU A 225 21.19 9.25 24.24
N VAL A 226 21.02 10.54 23.91
CA VAL A 226 19.82 11.05 23.25
C VAL A 226 19.79 10.53 21.81
N VAL A 227 18.69 9.89 21.46
CA VAL A 227 18.40 9.42 20.10
C VAL A 227 17.19 10.16 19.58
N SER A 228 17.43 11.31 18.90
CA SER A 228 16.36 12.14 18.35
C SER A 228 15.83 11.58 17.04
N VAL A 229 14.50 11.36 16.97
CA VAL A 229 13.79 10.91 15.77
C VAL A 229 12.46 11.64 15.68
N SER A 230 12.04 11.97 14.45
CA SER A 230 10.75 12.63 14.20
C SER A 230 9.60 11.63 14.30
N VAL A 231 8.89 11.61 15.45
CA VAL A 231 7.78 10.70 15.75
C VAL A 231 6.60 11.43 16.41
N ASP A 232 5.41 10.87 16.28
CA ASP A 232 4.27 11.17 17.15
C ASP A 232 4.43 10.38 18.45
N SER A 233 4.90 11.04 19.51
CA SER A 233 5.26 10.41 20.79
C SER A 233 4.09 9.66 21.42
N ILE A 234 2.85 10.16 21.28
CA ILE A 234 1.65 9.51 21.83
C ILE A 234 1.39 8.18 21.11
N GLN A 235 1.40 8.21 19.77
CA GLN A 235 1.16 7.01 18.98
C GLN A 235 2.32 6.02 19.11
N PHE A 236 3.56 6.51 19.20
CA PHE A 236 4.72 5.66 19.36
C PHE A 236 4.76 4.99 20.74
N SER A 237 4.48 5.72 21.83
CA SER A 237 4.31 5.14 23.18
C SER A 237 3.26 4.03 23.19
N ARG A 238 2.19 4.21 22.45
CA ARG A 238 1.15 3.20 22.31
C ARG A 238 1.64 1.92 21.62
N VAL A 239 2.50 2.04 20.59
CA VAL A 239 3.15 0.87 19.99
C VAL A 239 3.92 0.09 21.05
N ILE A 240 4.78 0.77 21.79
CA ILE A 240 5.61 0.15 22.84
C ILE A 240 4.75 -0.51 23.90
N THR A 241 3.73 0.20 24.41
CA THR A 241 2.81 -0.33 25.41
C THR A 241 2.06 -1.57 24.89
N ASN A 242 1.63 -1.57 23.62
CA ASN A 242 0.99 -2.74 23.01
C ASN A 242 1.93 -3.95 22.94
N LEU A 243 3.21 -3.75 22.58
CA LEU A 243 4.20 -4.83 22.53
C LEU A 243 4.50 -5.39 23.92
N LEU A 244 4.73 -4.54 24.91
CA LEU A 244 5.00 -4.94 26.30
C LEU A 244 3.80 -5.65 26.93
N ASN A 245 2.59 -5.12 26.76
CA ASN A 245 1.37 -5.78 27.20
C ASN A 245 1.13 -7.13 26.51
N ASN A 246 1.51 -7.25 25.24
CA ASN A 246 1.44 -8.51 24.52
C ASN A 246 2.42 -9.54 25.11
N ALA A 247 3.67 -9.12 25.39
CA ALA A 247 4.64 -9.97 26.04
C ALA A 247 4.15 -10.43 27.43
N MET A 248 3.57 -9.56 28.25
CA MET A 248 3.03 -9.90 29.56
C MET A 248 1.85 -10.87 29.48
N LYS A 249 0.90 -10.64 28.56
CA LYS A 249 -0.34 -11.44 28.47
C LYS A 249 -0.17 -12.85 27.90
N HIS A 250 0.86 -13.06 27.07
CA HIS A 250 1.05 -14.31 26.34
C HIS A 250 2.19 -15.17 26.86
N ASN A 251 2.82 -14.78 27.95
CA ASN A 251 3.87 -15.55 28.60
C ASN A 251 3.48 -15.92 30.03
N GLU A 252 4.12 -16.93 30.55
CA GLU A 252 3.91 -17.45 31.92
C GLU A 252 4.89 -16.78 32.88
N SER A 253 4.61 -16.84 34.20
CA SER A 253 5.55 -16.44 35.25
C SER A 253 6.91 -17.12 35.05
N GLY A 254 8.00 -16.42 35.34
CA GLY A 254 9.38 -16.86 35.11
C GLY A 254 9.89 -16.63 33.69
N THR A 255 9.10 -16.00 32.79
CA THR A 255 9.59 -15.62 31.47
C THR A 255 10.45 -14.36 31.56
N HIS A 256 11.59 -14.35 30.84
CA HIS A 256 12.45 -13.17 30.71
C HIS A 256 11.92 -12.33 29.53
N ILE A 257 11.68 -11.06 29.81
CA ILE A 257 11.22 -10.05 28.82
C ILE A 257 12.32 -9.00 28.72
N LYS A 258 12.63 -8.54 27.50
CA LYS A 258 13.60 -7.47 27.26
C LYS A 258 13.03 -6.41 26.34
N ILE A 259 13.21 -5.15 26.72
CA ILE A 259 13.12 -4.02 25.78
C ILE A 259 14.54 -3.50 25.54
N GLY A 260 14.90 -3.31 24.28
CA GLY A 260 16.22 -2.82 23.91
C GLY A 260 16.20 -1.88 22.72
N MET A 261 17.21 -1.01 22.66
CA MET A 261 17.47 -0.14 21.52
C MET A 261 18.96 -0.11 21.20
N TYR A 262 19.32 -0.22 19.92
CA TYR A 262 20.70 -0.10 19.47
C TYR A 262 20.78 0.38 18.02
N ARG A 263 21.97 0.89 17.65
CA ARG A 263 22.29 1.33 16.29
C ARG A 263 23.13 0.30 15.57
N LYS A 264 22.79 0.02 14.30
CA LYS A 264 23.58 -0.88 13.46
C LYS A 264 23.36 -0.55 11.99
N ASN A 265 24.46 -0.41 11.23
CA ASN A 265 24.43 -0.26 9.76
C ASN A 265 23.52 0.88 9.25
N GLY A 266 23.48 2.03 9.93
CA GLY A 266 22.65 3.17 9.53
C GLY A 266 21.17 3.02 9.87
N TYR A 267 20.86 2.12 10.82
CA TYR A 267 19.50 1.95 11.34
C TYR A 267 19.51 1.94 12.87
N ILE A 268 18.43 2.44 13.43
CA ILE A 268 18.06 2.30 14.83
C ILE A 268 17.10 1.11 14.91
N TYR A 269 17.40 0.17 15.80
CA TYR A 269 16.58 -0.99 16.10
C TYR A 269 16.01 -0.86 17.50
N ILE A 270 14.69 -0.97 17.62
CA ILE A 270 13.99 -1.11 18.90
C ILE A 270 13.40 -2.51 18.90
N LEU A 271 13.59 -3.23 20.00
CA LEU A 271 13.10 -4.59 20.11
C LEU A 271 12.42 -4.82 21.45
N VAL A 272 11.38 -5.67 21.38
CA VAL A 272 10.75 -6.29 22.55
C VAL A 272 10.86 -7.79 22.36
N ALA A 273 11.68 -8.43 23.19
CA ALA A 273 11.97 -9.85 23.11
C ALA A 273 11.45 -10.61 24.34
N ASP A 274 11.10 -11.86 24.16
CA ASP A 274 10.74 -12.73 25.28
C ASP A 274 11.29 -14.17 25.12
N SER A 275 11.50 -14.86 26.24
CA SER A 275 11.99 -16.23 26.32
C SER A 275 10.87 -17.27 26.37
N GLY A 276 9.62 -16.87 26.13
CA GLY A 276 8.44 -17.71 26.22
C GLY A 276 8.28 -18.69 25.06
N ARG A 277 7.12 -19.34 24.99
CA ARG A 277 6.83 -20.31 23.93
C ARG A 277 6.79 -19.68 22.55
N ARG A 278 7.27 -20.39 21.56
CA ARG A 278 7.18 -19.97 20.16
C ARG A 278 5.73 -19.90 19.69
N ILE A 279 5.47 -19.00 18.78
CA ILE A 279 4.19 -18.89 18.08
C ILE A 279 4.17 -19.91 16.94
N PRO A 280 3.08 -20.70 16.74
CA PRO A 280 2.96 -21.59 15.60
C PRO A 280 3.15 -20.84 14.28
N GLY A 281 3.84 -21.46 13.30
CA GLY A 281 4.23 -20.80 12.04
C GLY A 281 3.06 -20.20 11.29
N GLU A 282 1.96 -20.94 11.14
CA GLU A 282 0.72 -20.44 10.51
C GLU A 282 0.16 -19.18 11.19
N LEU A 283 0.26 -19.10 12.52
CA LEU A 283 -0.18 -17.94 13.27
C LEU A 283 0.82 -16.78 13.16
N ALA A 284 2.12 -17.08 13.10
CA ALA A 284 3.18 -16.08 12.98
C ALA A 284 3.11 -15.30 11.66
N GLU A 285 2.73 -15.95 10.56
CA GLU A 285 2.56 -15.32 9.25
C GLU A 285 1.44 -14.26 9.24
N HIS A 286 0.40 -14.45 10.09
CA HIS A 286 -0.76 -13.57 10.17
C HIS A 286 -0.81 -12.73 11.45
N LEU A 287 0.28 -12.68 12.21
CA LEU A 287 0.33 -12.11 13.55
C LEU A 287 -0.07 -10.62 13.61
N PHE A 288 0.19 -9.88 12.55
CA PHE A 288 -0.16 -8.46 12.42
C PHE A 288 -1.52 -8.22 11.76
N GLU A 289 -2.20 -9.27 11.33
CA GLU A 289 -3.56 -9.12 10.82
C GLU A 289 -4.54 -8.84 11.96
N PRO A 290 -5.53 -7.96 11.76
CA PRO A 290 -6.55 -7.69 12.76
C PRO A 290 -7.26 -8.97 13.20
N PHE A 291 -7.57 -9.07 14.52
CA PHE A 291 -8.29 -10.20 15.14
C PHE A 291 -7.59 -11.56 15.11
N THR A 292 -6.34 -11.61 14.73
CA THR A 292 -5.53 -12.81 14.81
C THR A 292 -5.33 -13.21 16.27
N LYS A 293 -5.77 -14.40 16.64
CA LYS A 293 -5.70 -14.94 18.00
C LYS A 293 -5.22 -16.39 17.98
N GLY A 294 -4.28 -16.71 18.86
CA GLY A 294 -3.90 -18.11 19.11
C GLY A 294 -4.98 -18.88 19.85
N ASP A 295 -4.93 -20.22 19.80
CA ASP A 295 -5.93 -21.10 20.43
C ASP A 295 -6.07 -20.89 21.94
N VAL A 296 -4.98 -20.56 22.63
CA VAL A 296 -4.97 -20.28 24.06
C VAL A 296 -5.73 -19.00 24.38
N SER A 297 -5.54 -17.93 23.59
CA SER A 297 -6.24 -16.66 23.75
C SER A 297 -7.71 -16.73 23.35
N ARG A 298 -8.07 -17.63 22.45
CA ARG A 298 -9.49 -17.93 22.12
C ARG A 298 -10.20 -18.58 23.31
N LYS A 299 -9.56 -19.54 24.00
CA LYS A 299 -10.14 -20.26 25.16
C LYS A 299 -10.22 -19.39 26.42
N SER A 300 -9.20 -18.61 26.72
CA SER A 300 -9.16 -17.71 27.88
C SER A 300 -9.98 -16.42 27.67
N GLY A 301 -10.38 -16.18 26.43
CA GLY A 301 -11.03 -14.93 26.05
C GLY A 301 -10.10 -13.71 26.21
N SER A 302 -8.81 -13.89 26.38
CA SER A 302 -7.82 -12.84 26.58
C SER A 302 -7.38 -12.21 25.26
N GLY A 303 -7.46 -10.87 25.16
CA GLY A 303 -7.00 -10.09 24.02
C GLY A 303 -8.04 -9.87 22.91
N SER A 304 -7.95 -8.73 22.25
CA SER A 304 -8.78 -8.33 21.11
C SER A 304 -8.26 -8.84 19.77
N GLY A 305 -6.97 -9.15 19.67
CA GLY A 305 -6.27 -9.38 18.40
C GLY A 305 -6.06 -8.10 17.57
N LEU A 306 -6.29 -6.92 18.14
CA LEU A 306 -6.11 -5.63 17.48
C LEU A 306 -4.80 -4.91 17.85
N GLY A 307 -4.21 -5.22 19.00
CA GLY A 307 -3.05 -4.48 19.51
C GLY A 307 -1.85 -4.51 18.55
N LEU A 308 -1.50 -5.68 18.01
CA LEU A 308 -0.38 -5.82 17.09
C LEU A 308 -0.66 -5.20 15.71
N SER A 309 -1.89 -5.30 15.21
CA SER A 309 -2.26 -4.67 13.94
C SER A 309 -2.26 -3.14 14.04
N ILE A 310 -2.71 -2.58 15.18
CA ILE A 310 -2.62 -1.14 15.48
C ILE A 310 -1.15 -0.71 15.56
N ALA A 311 -0.32 -1.46 16.28
CA ALA A 311 1.11 -1.18 16.38
C ALA A 311 1.78 -1.16 15.01
N LYS A 312 1.55 -2.18 14.18
CA LYS A 312 2.07 -2.27 12.81
C LYS A 312 1.64 -1.08 11.96
N LYS A 313 0.36 -0.72 12.00
CA LYS A 313 -0.19 0.41 11.26
C LYS A 313 0.45 1.74 11.66
N ILE A 314 0.61 1.99 12.95
CA ILE A 314 1.27 3.21 13.46
C ILE A 314 2.72 3.28 12.98
N ILE A 315 3.47 2.18 13.03
CA ILE A 315 4.86 2.11 12.56
C ILE A 315 4.95 2.38 11.05
N GLU A 316 4.08 1.77 10.25
CA GLU A 316 4.01 2.00 8.81
C GLU A 316 3.65 3.45 8.46
N MET A 317 2.74 4.08 9.20
CA MET A 317 2.41 5.51 9.05
C MET A 317 3.58 6.43 9.38
N HIS A 318 4.50 6.02 10.26
CA HIS A 318 5.76 6.72 10.49
C HIS A 318 6.78 6.53 9.36
N GLY A 319 6.53 5.60 8.41
CA GLY A 319 7.47 5.22 7.37
C GLY A 319 8.55 4.26 7.88
N PHE A 320 8.33 3.65 9.04
CA PHE A 320 9.24 2.67 9.66
C PHE A 320 8.81 1.24 9.33
N GLN A 321 9.68 0.28 9.64
CA GLN A 321 9.38 -1.15 9.46
C GLN A 321 9.22 -1.83 10.80
N MET A 322 8.31 -2.81 10.86
CA MET A 322 8.10 -3.65 12.03
C MET A 322 8.04 -5.11 11.59
N ASP A 323 8.86 -5.94 12.23
CA ASP A 323 8.95 -7.37 11.95
C ASP A 323 8.80 -8.20 13.23
N PHE A 324 8.43 -9.47 13.03
CA PHE A 324 8.43 -10.48 14.07
C PHE A 324 9.44 -11.58 13.70
N ILE A 325 10.32 -11.92 14.63
CA ILE A 325 11.39 -12.88 14.44
C ILE A 325 11.29 -13.95 15.54
N GLN A 326 11.42 -15.20 15.15
CA GLN A 326 11.58 -16.31 16.08
C GLN A 326 12.95 -16.96 15.88
N GLN A 327 13.43 -17.63 16.91
CA GLN A 327 14.70 -18.35 16.89
C GLN A 327 14.89 -19.17 15.59
N LEU A 328 16.03 -19.04 14.90
CA LEU A 328 16.41 -19.69 13.63
C LEU A 328 15.96 -18.96 12.34
N ASP A 329 15.48 -17.73 12.44
CA ASP A 329 15.29 -16.93 11.23
C ASP A 329 16.65 -16.49 10.66
N GLU A 330 16.92 -16.76 9.37
CA GLU A 330 18.14 -16.33 8.66
C GLU A 330 18.12 -14.84 8.26
N LYS A 331 17.14 -14.08 8.70
CA LYS A 331 17.04 -12.66 8.40
C LYS A 331 18.23 -11.89 8.99
N LYS A 332 18.75 -10.90 8.24
CA LYS A 332 19.85 -10.02 8.67
C LYS A 332 19.45 -9.00 9.75
N ILE A 333 18.42 -9.28 10.54
CA ILE A 333 17.96 -8.45 11.65
C ILE A 333 18.64 -8.97 12.93
N PRO A 334 19.10 -8.08 13.80
CA PRO A 334 19.74 -8.49 15.03
C PRO A 334 18.83 -9.33 15.91
N GLN A 335 19.32 -10.46 16.38
CA GLN A 335 18.66 -11.35 17.34
C GLN A 335 19.42 -11.32 18.66
N ILE A 336 18.69 -11.29 19.77
CA ILE A 336 19.29 -11.33 21.10
C ILE A 336 19.45 -12.78 21.53
N ALA A 337 20.67 -13.13 21.91
CA ALA A 337 20.97 -14.45 22.48
C ALA A 337 20.16 -14.72 23.75
N GLY A 338 19.52 -15.89 23.86
CA GLY A 338 18.76 -16.30 25.04
C GLY A 338 17.25 -16.05 24.95
N TYR A 339 16.78 -15.31 23.96
CA TYR A 339 15.34 -15.07 23.71
C TYR A 339 14.83 -15.96 22.59
N THR A 340 13.55 -16.34 22.65
CA THR A 340 12.93 -17.25 21.67
C THR A 340 12.24 -16.53 20.54
N LYS A 341 11.73 -15.32 20.80
CA LYS A 341 11.02 -14.49 19.84
C LYS A 341 11.18 -13.02 20.16
N GLU A 342 11.09 -12.18 19.14
CA GLU A 342 11.27 -10.74 19.23
C GLU A 342 10.41 -9.99 18.21
N PHE A 343 9.84 -8.87 18.65
CA PHE A 343 9.29 -7.84 17.80
C PHE A 343 10.36 -6.78 17.57
N VAL A 344 10.61 -6.44 16.32
CA VAL A 344 11.68 -5.51 15.95
C VAL A 344 11.10 -4.35 15.16
N ILE A 345 11.39 -3.13 15.61
CA ILE A 345 11.10 -1.90 14.86
C ILE A 345 12.41 -1.39 14.28
N GLN A 346 12.44 -1.14 12.98
CA GLN A 346 13.60 -0.62 12.28
C GLN A 346 13.31 0.79 11.77
N ILE A 347 14.18 1.73 12.12
CA ILE A 347 14.10 3.15 11.78
C ILE A 347 15.37 3.53 11.05
N ALA A 348 15.29 4.24 9.94
CA ALA A 348 16.48 4.79 9.28
C ALA A 348 17.13 5.83 10.19
N ASP A 349 18.45 5.74 10.37
CA ASP A 349 19.22 6.68 11.20
C ASP A 349 19.73 7.82 10.32
N ASP A 350 19.01 8.92 10.27
CA ASP A 350 19.38 10.10 9.49
C ASP A 350 20.68 10.78 9.97
N SER A 351 21.17 10.42 11.16
CA SER A 351 22.44 10.89 11.69
C SER A 351 23.65 10.06 11.26
N TYR A 352 23.40 8.93 10.54
CA TYR A 352 24.46 8.02 10.12
C TYR A 352 25.18 8.53 8.88
N ASP A 353 26.45 8.98 9.07
CA ASP A 353 27.34 9.35 7.97
C ASP A 353 28.08 8.11 7.46
N SER A 354 27.67 7.62 6.26
CA SER A 354 28.28 6.46 5.60
C SER A 354 29.77 6.66 5.21
N SER A 355 30.28 7.89 5.27
CA SER A 355 31.66 8.24 4.94
C SER A 355 32.69 7.84 6.02
N LEU A 356 32.24 7.49 7.22
CA LEU A 356 33.11 7.15 8.37
C LEU A 356 33.44 5.65 8.49
N THR A 357 32.93 4.80 7.61
CA THR A 357 33.12 3.32 7.64
C THR A 357 33.87 2.75 6.43
N ALA A 358 34.60 3.58 5.68
CA ALA A 358 35.45 3.15 4.57
C ALA A 358 36.91 2.96 4.97
#